data_d17970f02a96287314898682aa018f26
#
_entry.id   d17970f02a96287314898682aa018f26
#
_cell.length_a   1.000
_cell.length_b   1.000
_cell.length_c   1.000
_cell.angle_alpha   90.00
_cell.angle_beta   90.00
_cell.angle_gamma   90.00
#
_symmetry.space_group_name_H-M   'P 1'
#
loop_
_entity.id
_entity.type
_entity.pdbx_description
1 polymer ?
#
loop_
_entity_poly.entity_id
_entity_poly.type
_entity_poly.pdbx_seq_one_letter_code
_entity_poly.pdbx_strand_id
1 'polypeptide(L)'
;MKPYYTLADLLDEGHPFDAGETVPARLAVIGFPIAHSKSPAMQQAALDAAGIRARYIRIQAAPEEFGEVVRLLRERGFTGANVTVPHKQAACSLCNDTDALSRATGSVNTLVFQKDGSVSGFNTDGPGFARAIREEFSVDLRDLKVALLGSCGGAGLALAYTCAMQRCERLTLAGRSEEKLQELKNRLSSFFIDEHRLEGASDRLAAHQNNTPRFNAAVEDADLIVNATSLGLKPTDPSPVPPALLSAHHLVYDLQTHDDAFQMEARFQGARVSNGLSMLVHQG
;
A
#
# COMPACT_ATOMS: atom_id res chain seq x y z
N MET A 1 -2.62 7.43 27.50
CA MET A 1 -1.82 6.68 26.50
C MET A 1 -1.10 7.67 25.57
N LYS A 2 0.18 7.47 25.31
CA LYS A 2 0.93 8.32 24.35
C LYS A 2 0.34 8.13 22.95
N PRO A 3 0.38 9.15 22.07
CA PRO A 3 -0.07 9.01 20.68
C PRO A 3 0.78 8.00 19.88
N TYR A 4 2.05 7.86 20.24
CA TYR A 4 3.01 6.86 19.75
C TYR A 4 4.15 6.68 20.74
N TYR A 5 4.89 5.58 20.63
CA TYR A 5 6.11 5.28 21.36
C TYR A 5 7.32 5.38 20.41
N THR A 6 8.54 5.47 20.96
CA THR A 6 9.79 5.67 20.24
C THR A 6 10.82 4.61 20.63
N LEU A 7 12.00 4.62 20.00
CA LEU A 7 13.12 3.79 20.39
C LEU A 7 13.49 3.98 21.87
N ALA A 8 13.48 5.22 22.39
CA ALA A 8 13.75 5.52 23.78
C ALA A 8 12.75 4.83 24.73
N ASP A 9 11.46 4.77 24.37
CA ASP A 9 10.46 4.05 25.16
C ASP A 9 10.66 2.52 25.12
N LEU A 10 11.23 1.98 24.05
CA LEU A 10 11.58 0.57 23.96
C LEU A 10 12.85 0.21 24.75
N LEU A 11 13.76 1.14 24.92
CA LEU A 11 14.97 0.97 25.73
C LEU A 11 14.70 1.10 27.23
N ASP A 12 13.62 1.79 27.61
CA ASP A 12 13.24 1.97 29.02
C ASP A 12 12.80 0.64 29.65
N GLU A 13 13.50 0.22 30.69
CA GLU A 13 13.20 -1.00 31.44
C GLU A 13 11.86 -0.95 32.19
N GLY A 14 11.32 0.25 32.45
CA GLY A 14 10.01 0.47 33.04
C GLY A 14 8.84 0.10 32.11
N HIS A 15 9.11 -0.27 30.86
CA HIS A 15 8.12 -0.66 29.86
C HIS A 15 6.94 0.32 29.76
N PRO A 16 7.18 1.61 29.42
CA PRO A 16 6.15 2.65 29.47
C PRO A 16 4.95 2.36 28.56
N PHE A 17 5.11 1.49 27.54
CA PHE A 17 4.02 1.05 26.69
C PHE A 17 3.07 0.06 27.36
N ASP A 18 3.46 -0.60 28.47
CA ASP A 18 2.61 -1.51 29.27
C ASP A 18 2.28 -0.92 30.67
N ALA A 19 2.84 0.22 31.05
CA ALA A 19 2.63 0.82 32.36
C ALA A 19 1.15 1.17 32.61
N GLY A 20 0.58 0.60 33.67
CA GLY A 20 -0.82 0.80 34.06
C GLY A 20 -1.84 0.04 33.22
N GLU A 21 -1.40 -0.82 32.30
CA GLU A 21 -2.27 -1.60 31.43
C GLU A 21 -2.42 -3.05 31.93
N THR A 22 -3.64 -3.56 31.82
CA THR A 22 -3.94 -4.97 32.21
C THR A 22 -3.70 -5.96 31.08
N VAL A 23 -3.60 -5.46 29.84
CA VAL A 23 -3.35 -6.24 28.62
C VAL A 23 -2.04 -5.75 28.00
N PRO A 24 -1.07 -6.64 27.75
CA PRO A 24 0.22 -6.23 27.23
C PRO A 24 0.15 -5.83 25.74
N ALA A 25 1.01 -4.90 25.32
CA ALA A 25 1.24 -4.63 23.91
C ALA A 25 2.02 -5.78 23.27
N ARG A 26 1.48 -6.33 22.16
CA ARG A 26 2.08 -7.47 21.44
C ARG A 26 2.13 -7.26 19.94
N LEU A 27 1.50 -6.22 19.45
CA LEU A 27 1.44 -5.86 18.05
C LEU A 27 1.67 -4.36 17.89
N ALA A 28 2.24 -3.96 16.76
CA ALA A 28 2.55 -2.56 16.51
C ALA A 28 2.42 -2.20 15.02
N VAL A 29 2.32 -0.90 14.74
CA VAL A 29 2.67 -0.32 13.43
C VAL A 29 3.90 0.55 13.60
N ILE A 30 4.88 0.38 12.71
CA ILE A 30 6.14 1.14 12.69
C ILE A 30 6.16 2.05 11.46
N GLY A 31 6.46 3.32 11.63
CA GLY A 31 6.55 4.31 10.55
C GLY A 31 7.16 5.63 10.99
N PHE A 32 7.38 6.54 10.04
CA PHE A 32 7.91 7.88 10.30
C PHE A 32 7.41 8.90 9.26
N PRO A 33 6.57 9.87 9.64
CA PRO A 33 5.84 9.99 10.92
C PRO A 33 4.70 8.96 11.02
N ILE A 34 4.22 8.64 12.27
CA ILE A 34 3.20 7.61 12.48
C ILE A 34 1.96 8.08 13.26
N ALA A 35 1.98 9.28 13.81
CA ALA A 35 0.94 9.77 14.73
C ALA A 35 -0.49 9.68 14.17
N HIS A 36 -0.65 9.86 12.86
CA HIS A 36 -1.94 9.88 12.16
C HIS A 36 -2.44 8.52 11.65
N SER A 37 -1.68 7.43 11.89
CA SER A 37 -2.08 6.10 11.42
C SER A 37 -3.41 5.67 12.03
N LYS A 38 -4.32 5.18 11.17
CA LYS A 38 -5.61 4.60 11.58
C LYS A 38 -5.51 3.12 11.97
N SER A 39 -4.37 2.47 11.67
CA SER A 39 -4.16 1.03 11.92
C SER A 39 -4.44 0.61 13.37
N PRO A 40 -4.01 1.35 14.42
CA PRO A 40 -4.27 0.90 15.78
C PRO A 40 -5.75 0.81 16.14
N ALA A 41 -6.57 1.77 15.69
CA ALA A 41 -8.01 1.73 15.97
C ALA A 41 -8.67 0.54 15.28
N MET A 42 -8.32 0.28 14.02
CA MET A 42 -8.83 -0.84 13.24
C MET A 42 -8.37 -2.19 13.82
N GLN A 43 -7.07 -2.35 14.04
CA GLN A 43 -6.48 -3.59 14.53
C GLN A 43 -6.93 -3.91 15.96
N GLN A 44 -7.05 -2.90 16.83
CA GLN A 44 -7.55 -3.13 18.18
C GLN A 44 -9.00 -3.61 18.17
N ALA A 45 -9.85 -3.00 17.34
CA ALA A 45 -11.22 -3.47 17.17
C ALA A 45 -11.30 -4.93 16.67
N ALA A 46 -10.40 -5.32 15.75
CA ALA A 46 -10.32 -6.70 15.28
C ALA A 46 -9.84 -7.67 16.38
N LEU A 47 -8.82 -7.29 17.16
CA LEU A 47 -8.35 -8.08 18.31
C LEU A 47 -9.45 -8.29 19.35
N ASP A 48 -10.17 -7.22 19.69
CA ASP A 48 -11.26 -7.27 20.67
C ASP A 48 -12.41 -8.17 20.18
N ALA A 49 -12.79 -8.04 18.91
CA ALA A 49 -13.82 -8.89 18.28
C ALA A 49 -13.41 -10.37 18.21
N ALA A 50 -12.13 -10.65 18.04
CA ALA A 50 -11.57 -12.01 18.03
C ALA A 50 -11.30 -12.57 19.43
N GLY A 51 -11.52 -11.81 20.51
CA GLY A 51 -11.21 -12.19 21.87
C GLY A 51 -9.72 -12.37 22.17
N ILE A 52 -8.86 -11.76 21.36
CA ILE A 52 -7.40 -11.83 21.51
C ILE A 52 -6.93 -10.77 22.51
N ARG A 53 -6.40 -11.21 23.64
CA ARG A 53 -5.90 -10.33 24.69
C ARG A 53 -4.52 -9.78 24.36
N ALA A 54 -4.48 -8.79 23.46
CA ALA A 54 -3.28 -8.06 23.06
C ALA A 54 -3.63 -6.60 22.74
N ARG A 55 -2.69 -5.68 22.93
CA ARG A 55 -2.82 -4.31 22.47
C ARG A 55 -2.00 -4.09 21.22
N TYR A 56 -2.52 -3.22 20.35
CA TYR A 56 -1.85 -2.76 19.14
C TYR A 56 -1.45 -1.29 19.32
N ILE A 57 -0.15 -0.99 19.18
CA ILE A 57 0.41 0.34 19.45
C ILE A 57 1.09 0.95 18.21
N ARG A 58 1.33 2.26 18.26
CA ARG A 58 2.16 2.98 17.26
C ARG A 58 3.58 3.11 17.76
N ILE A 59 4.55 2.87 16.87
CA ILE A 59 5.96 3.11 17.14
C ILE A 59 6.52 4.01 16.04
N GLN A 60 7.03 5.16 16.44
CA GLN A 60 7.73 6.07 15.56
C GLN A 60 9.22 5.74 15.60
N ALA A 61 9.78 5.40 14.44
CA ALA A 61 11.20 5.11 14.28
C ALA A 61 11.75 5.93 13.12
N ALA A 62 12.88 6.60 13.33
CA ALA A 62 13.64 7.18 12.22
C ALA A 62 14.25 6.05 11.36
N PRO A 63 14.61 6.30 10.08
CA PRO A 63 15.15 5.25 9.21
C PRO A 63 16.33 4.48 9.81
N GLU A 64 17.23 5.16 10.48
CA GLU A 64 18.40 4.60 11.15
C GLU A 64 18.08 3.77 12.39
N GLU A 65 16.93 4.00 13.03
CA GLU A 65 16.49 3.31 14.24
C GLU A 65 15.70 2.02 13.94
N PHE A 66 15.24 1.85 12.71
CA PHE A 66 14.25 0.82 12.35
C PHE A 66 14.71 -0.60 12.72
N GLY A 67 15.96 -0.96 12.41
CA GLY A 67 16.51 -2.29 12.71
C GLY A 67 16.55 -2.57 14.21
N GLU A 68 16.95 -1.58 15.00
CA GLU A 68 17.02 -1.68 16.46
C GLU A 68 15.62 -1.76 17.08
N VAL A 69 14.66 -0.99 16.59
CA VAL A 69 13.26 -1.07 17.00
C VAL A 69 12.71 -2.48 16.76
N VAL A 70 12.93 -3.06 15.59
CA VAL A 70 12.47 -4.43 15.28
C VAL A 70 13.13 -5.46 16.21
N ARG A 71 14.42 -5.33 16.51
CA ARG A 71 15.13 -6.20 17.46
C ARG A 71 14.50 -6.13 18.84
N LEU A 72 14.32 -4.91 19.38
CA LEU A 72 13.74 -4.69 20.71
C LEU A 72 12.29 -5.18 20.80
N LEU A 73 11.47 -4.99 19.79
CA LEU A 73 10.10 -5.52 19.78
C LEU A 73 10.07 -7.03 19.96
N ARG A 74 10.96 -7.76 19.29
CA ARG A 74 11.09 -9.22 19.44
C ARG A 74 11.50 -9.59 20.87
N GLU A 75 12.49 -8.93 21.42
CA GLU A 75 12.97 -9.16 22.81
C GLU A 75 11.91 -8.83 23.87
N ARG A 76 11.03 -7.85 23.57
CA ARG A 76 9.90 -7.46 24.42
C ARG A 76 8.65 -8.34 24.24
N GLY A 77 8.75 -9.41 23.45
CA GLY A 77 7.69 -10.39 23.27
C GLY A 77 6.54 -9.95 22.35
N PHE A 78 6.80 -9.00 21.45
CA PHE A 78 5.85 -8.74 20.38
C PHE A 78 5.81 -9.93 19.42
N THR A 79 4.63 -10.20 18.87
CA THR A 79 4.41 -11.32 17.93
C THR A 79 4.51 -10.88 16.48
N GLY A 80 4.43 -9.59 16.19
CA GLY A 80 4.56 -9.04 14.87
C GLY A 80 4.37 -7.52 14.84
N ALA A 81 4.59 -6.96 13.66
CA ALA A 81 4.37 -5.54 13.41
C ALA A 81 3.98 -5.28 11.95
N ASN A 82 3.05 -4.33 11.73
CA ASN A 82 2.91 -3.72 10.43
C ASN A 82 3.99 -2.67 10.22
N VAL A 83 4.38 -2.46 8.98
CA VAL A 83 5.41 -1.51 8.58
C VAL A 83 4.87 -0.59 7.50
N THR A 84 5.06 0.72 7.69
CA THR A 84 4.68 1.71 6.68
C THR A 84 5.89 2.58 6.31
N VAL A 85 5.63 3.64 5.57
CA VAL A 85 6.66 4.57 5.08
C VAL A 85 7.52 5.09 6.24
N PRO A 86 8.87 5.15 6.07
CA PRO A 86 9.64 4.81 4.87
C PRO A 86 10.24 3.38 4.90
N HIS A 87 9.85 2.50 5.81
CA HIS A 87 10.60 1.34 6.25
C HIS A 87 10.36 0.04 5.48
N LYS A 88 9.40 -0.01 4.53
CA LYS A 88 8.97 -1.27 3.88
C LYS A 88 10.11 -2.03 3.17
N GLN A 89 11.10 -1.32 2.59
CA GLN A 89 12.27 -1.94 1.97
C GLN A 89 13.25 -2.48 3.02
N ALA A 90 13.52 -1.68 4.05
CA ALA A 90 14.36 -2.11 5.17
C ALA A 90 13.75 -3.33 5.89
N ALA A 91 12.42 -3.37 6.04
CA ALA A 91 11.72 -4.52 6.59
C ALA A 91 11.94 -5.79 5.75
N CYS A 92 11.89 -5.68 4.42
CA CYS A 92 12.17 -6.81 3.54
C CYS A 92 13.58 -7.37 3.75
N SER A 93 14.57 -6.48 3.93
CA SER A 93 15.96 -6.88 4.16
C SER A 93 16.21 -7.56 5.53
N LEU A 94 15.31 -7.40 6.50
CA LEU A 94 15.41 -8.02 7.83
C LEU A 94 14.73 -9.41 7.88
N CYS A 95 13.96 -9.79 6.84
CA CYS A 95 13.22 -11.04 6.84
C CYS A 95 14.10 -12.24 6.45
N ASN A 96 13.90 -13.35 7.14
CA ASN A 96 14.50 -14.64 6.78
C ASN A 96 13.73 -15.31 5.63
N ASP A 97 12.42 -15.08 5.56
CA ASP A 97 11.55 -15.53 4.49
C ASP A 97 10.49 -14.46 4.17
N THR A 98 10.06 -14.45 2.90
CA THR A 98 9.06 -13.48 2.41
C THR A 98 8.10 -14.14 1.42
N ASP A 99 6.89 -13.59 1.28
CA ASP A 99 5.94 -14.02 0.27
C ASP A 99 6.36 -13.61 -1.16
N ALA A 100 5.64 -14.11 -2.16
CA ALA A 100 5.97 -13.87 -3.57
C ALA A 100 5.92 -12.37 -3.94
N LEU A 101 4.94 -11.63 -3.42
CA LEU A 101 4.79 -10.19 -3.69
C LEU A 101 5.91 -9.40 -3.02
N SER A 102 6.26 -9.72 -1.78
CA SER A 102 7.39 -9.11 -1.07
C SER A 102 8.70 -9.34 -1.81
N ARG A 103 8.97 -10.56 -2.30
CA ARG A 103 10.17 -10.85 -3.11
C ARG A 103 10.19 -10.04 -4.41
N ALA A 104 9.07 -9.99 -5.11
CA ALA A 104 8.97 -9.29 -6.39
C ALA A 104 9.14 -7.77 -6.25
N THR A 105 8.62 -7.19 -5.17
CA THR A 105 8.64 -5.73 -4.93
C THR A 105 9.84 -5.27 -4.10
N GLY A 106 10.50 -6.17 -3.35
CA GLY A 106 11.46 -5.80 -2.32
C GLY A 106 10.84 -5.01 -1.16
N SER A 107 9.55 -5.24 -0.87
CA SER A 107 8.77 -4.42 0.07
C SER A 107 7.88 -5.30 0.95
N VAL A 108 8.03 -5.14 2.27
CA VAL A 108 7.26 -5.83 3.32
C VAL A 108 6.49 -4.80 4.12
N ASN A 109 5.19 -5.02 4.34
CA ASN A 109 4.36 -4.20 5.22
C ASN A 109 3.89 -4.94 6.48
N THR A 110 4.20 -6.23 6.62
CA THR A 110 3.80 -7.06 7.77
C THR A 110 4.95 -7.99 8.15
N LEU A 111 5.39 -7.89 9.40
CA LEU A 111 6.41 -8.75 10.01
C LEU A 111 5.75 -9.70 11.00
N VAL A 112 6.09 -10.97 10.93
CA VAL A 112 5.72 -11.98 11.91
C VAL A 112 6.99 -12.49 12.59
N PHE A 113 7.03 -12.37 13.91
CA PHE A 113 8.17 -12.81 14.72
C PHE A 113 7.95 -14.26 15.16
N GLN A 114 8.78 -15.16 14.65
CA GLN A 114 8.68 -16.60 14.91
C GLN A 114 9.32 -16.98 16.26
N LYS A 115 8.88 -18.10 16.84
CA LYS A 115 9.43 -18.59 18.13
C LYS A 115 10.88 -19.02 18.04
N ASP A 116 11.37 -19.44 16.88
CA ASP A 116 12.76 -19.79 16.62
C ASP A 116 13.67 -18.58 16.43
N GLY A 117 13.12 -17.37 16.52
CA GLY A 117 13.84 -16.13 16.34
C GLY A 117 13.91 -15.64 14.88
N SER A 118 13.37 -16.37 13.91
CA SER A 118 13.28 -15.90 12.55
C SER A 118 12.17 -14.85 12.35
N VAL A 119 12.24 -14.09 11.27
CA VAL A 119 11.27 -13.08 10.87
C VAL A 119 10.71 -13.42 9.49
N SER A 120 9.41 -13.64 9.42
CA SER A 120 8.69 -13.81 8.16
C SER A 120 8.06 -12.49 7.73
N GLY A 121 8.23 -12.12 6.45
CA GLY A 121 7.72 -10.87 5.89
C GLY A 121 6.64 -11.09 4.83
N PHE A 122 5.62 -10.24 4.87
CA PHE A 122 4.50 -10.31 3.94
C PHE A 122 4.19 -8.93 3.36
N ASN A 123 3.65 -8.92 2.15
CA ASN A 123 3.07 -7.72 1.56
C ASN A 123 1.57 -7.91 1.37
N THR A 124 0.79 -7.34 2.28
CA THR A 124 -0.67 -7.42 2.27
C THR A 124 -1.33 -6.27 1.49
N ASP A 125 -0.56 -5.27 1.01
CA ASP A 125 -1.09 -4.15 0.23
C ASP A 125 -1.77 -4.64 -1.06
N GLY A 126 -1.10 -5.53 -1.79
CA GLY A 126 -1.60 -6.05 -3.05
C GLY A 126 -2.91 -6.84 -2.91
N PRO A 127 -2.94 -7.91 -2.09
CA PRO A 127 -4.18 -8.65 -1.81
C PRO A 127 -5.29 -7.76 -1.26
N GLY A 128 -4.96 -6.82 -0.37
CA GLY A 128 -5.92 -5.85 0.19
C GLY A 128 -6.53 -4.96 -0.89
N PHE A 129 -5.72 -4.45 -1.81
CA PHE A 129 -6.18 -3.67 -2.96
C PHE A 129 -7.11 -4.48 -3.87
N ALA A 130 -6.68 -5.66 -4.29
CA ALA A 130 -7.48 -6.49 -5.19
C ALA A 130 -8.86 -6.83 -4.59
N ARG A 131 -8.89 -7.10 -3.28
CA ARG A 131 -10.14 -7.36 -2.57
C ARG A 131 -11.01 -6.11 -2.48
N ALA A 132 -10.41 -4.94 -2.19
CA ALA A 132 -11.13 -3.67 -2.14
C ALA A 132 -11.80 -3.36 -3.50
N ILE A 133 -11.09 -3.50 -4.61
CA ILE A 133 -11.66 -3.27 -5.95
C ILE A 133 -12.87 -4.19 -6.20
N ARG A 134 -12.76 -5.47 -5.84
CA ARG A 134 -13.85 -6.42 -6.01
C ARG A 134 -15.07 -6.07 -5.17
N GLU A 135 -14.89 -5.69 -3.92
CA GLU A 135 -16.01 -5.36 -3.02
C GLU A 135 -16.66 -4.01 -3.34
N GLU A 136 -15.86 -2.99 -3.64
CA GLU A 136 -16.37 -1.63 -3.92
C GLU A 136 -17.07 -1.51 -5.28
N PHE A 137 -16.53 -2.18 -6.29
CA PHE A 137 -16.97 -2.00 -7.66
C PHE A 137 -17.66 -3.22 -8.26
N SER A 138 -17.58 -4.39 -7.61
CA SER A 138 -18.11 -5.68 -8.09
C SER A 138 -17.47 -6.13 -9.41
N VAL A 139 -16.14 -5.91 -9.55
CA VAL A 139 -15.34 -6.26 -10.74
C VAL A 139 -14.07 -6.99 -10.34
N ASP A 140 -13.48 -7.71 -11.28
CA ASP A 140 -12.17 -8.35 -11.10
C ASP A 140 -11.09 -7.55 -11.85
N LEU A 141 -9.91 -7.39 -11.24
CA LEU A 141 -8.80 -6.64 -11.87
C LEU A 141 -8.41 -7.19 -13.24
N ARG A 142 -8.56 -8.51 -13.48
CA ARG A 142 -8.22 -9.14 -14.76
C ARG A 142 -9.00 -8.59 -15.96
N ASP A 143 -10.19 -8.09 -15.72
CA ASP A 143 -11.12 -7.64 -16.74
C ASP A 143 -11.00 -6.14 -17.01
N LEU A 144 -10.01 -5.46 -16.41
CA LEU A 144 -9.90 -4.01 -16.39
C LEU A 144 -8.65 -3.50 -17.10
N LYS A 145 -8.80 -2.38 -17.79
CA LYS A 145 -7.74 -1.49 -18.21
C LYS A 145 -7.45 -0.53 -17.05
N VAL A 146 -6.28 -0.67 -16.45
CA VAL A 146 -5.88 0.07 -15.23
C VAL A 146 -4.90 1.18 -15.56
N ALA A 147 -5.21 2.42 -15.17
CA ALA A 147 -4.26 3.54 -15.12
C ALA A 147 -3.81 3.75 -13.67
N LEU A 148 -2.56 3.39 -13.37
CA LEU A 148 -2.00 3.45 -12.01
C LEU A 148 -1.04 4.64 -11.88
N LEU A 149 -1.49 5.68 -11.16
CA LEU A 149 -0.72 6.88 -10.85
C LEU A 149 0.17 6.64 -9.62
N GLY A 150 1.42 7.07 -9.70
CA GLY A 150 2.39 6.85 -8.63
C GLY A 150 2.93 5.42 -8.56
N SER A 151 2.93 4.71 -9.69
CA SER A 151 3.25 3.29 -9.80
C SER A 151 4.64 2.88 -9.28
N CYS A 152 5.62 3.80 -9.25
CA CYS A 152 6.95 3.56 -8.71
C CYS A 152 7.08 3.89 -7.20
N GLY A 153 6.02 4.33 -6.54
CA GLY A 153 5.99 4.61 -5.11
C GLY A 153 5.80 3.33 -4.27
N GLY A 154 5.94 3.44 -2.94
CA GLY A 154 5.90 2.27 -2.05
C GLY A 154 4.62 1.43 -2.16
N ALA A 155 3.43 2.05 -2.10
CA ALA A 155 2.17 1.34 -2.34
C ALA A 155 1.95 1.07 -3.83
N GLY A 156 2.18 2.05 -4.69
CA GLY A 156 1.99 1.93 -6.14
C GLY A 156 2.76 0.76 -6.76
N LEU A 157 3.96 0.47 -6.27
CA LEU A 157 4.76 -0.68 -6.71
C LEU A 157 4.05 -2.01 -6.40
N ALA A 158 3.52 -2.18 -5.18
CA ALA A 158 2.79 -3.38 -4.81
C ALA A 158 1.52 -3.55 -5.66
N LEU A 159 0.81 -2.44 -5.92
CA LEU A 159 -0.39 -2.45 -6.77
C LEU A 159 -0.05 -2.78 -8.22
N ALA A 160 1.06 -2.22 -8.76
CA ALA A 160 1.52 -2.53 -10.12
C ALA A 160 1.80 -4.03 -10.30
N TYR A 161 2.54 -4.62 -9.36
CA TYR A 161 2.78 -6.07 -9.36
C TYR A 161 1.48 -6.87 -9.19
N THR A 162 0.56 -6.42 -8.36
CA THR A 162 -0.73 -7.10 -8.17
C THR A 162 -1.56 -7.10 -9.44
N CYS A 163 -1.68 -5.96 -10.14
CA CYS A 163 -2.36 -5.88 -11.44
C CYS A 163 -1.70 -6.81 -12.48
N ALA A 164 -0.36 -6.83 -12.50
CA ALA A 164 0.39 -7.66 -13.42
C ALA A 164 0.24 -9.17 -13.11
N MET A 165 0.37 -9.58 -11.85
CA MET A 165 0.20 -10.98 -11.41
C MET A 165 -1.23 -11.49 -11.64
N GLN A 166 -2.25 -10.63 -11.51
CA GLN A 166 -3.63 -10.94 -11.84
C GLN A 166 -3.93 -10.82 -13.35
N ARG A 167 -2.95 -10.42 -14.15
CA ARG A 167 -3.06 -10.31 -15.62
C ARG A 167 -4.21 -9.41 -16.05
N CYS A 168 -4.30 -8.20 -15.48
CA CYS A 168 -5.31 -7.23 -15.90
C CYS A 168 -5.26 -7.03 -17.43
N GLU A 169 -6.38 -6.62 -18.04
CA GLU A 169 -6.48 -6.47 -19.50
C GLU A 169 -5.37 -5.56 -20.03
N ARG A 170 -5.18 -4.41 -19.40
CA ARG A 170 -4.07 -3.49 -19.68
C ARG A 170 -3.62 -2.78 -18.41
N LEU A 171 -2.32 -2.55 -18.28
CA LEU A 171 -1.73 -1.74 -17.21
C LEU A 171 -0.97 -0.57 -17.80
N THR A 172 -1.39 0.64 -17.46
CA THR A 172 -0.64 1.88 -17.71
C THR A 172 0.01 2.34 -16.42
N LEU A 173 1.33 2.31 -16.39
CA LEU A 173 2.14 2.82 -15.29
C LEU A 173 2.34 4.32 -15.48
N ALA A 174 2.02 5.13 -14.46
CA ALA A 174 2.18 6.56 -14.51
C ALA A 174 2.98 7.10 -13.32
N GLY A 175 3.82 8.11 -13.58
CA GLY A 175 4.70 8.69 -12.57
C GLY A 175 5.53 9.85 -13.11
N ARG A 176 6.47 10.34 -12.29
CA ARG A 176 7.30 11.52 -12.63
C ARG A 176 8.60 11.16 -13.34
N SER A 177 9.22 10.02 -13.01
CA SER A 177 10.52 9.60 -13.55
C SER A 177 10.32 8.58 -14.66
N GLU A 178 10.68 8.95 -15.88
CA GLU A 178 10.64 8.08 -17.05
C GLU A 178 11.54 6.85 -16.87
N GLU A 179 12.74 7.04 -16.33
CA GLU A 179 13.70 5.96 -16.07
C GLU A 179 13.11 4.89 -15.17
N LYS A 180 12.56 5.29 -14.00
CA LYS A 180 11.92 4.34 -13.05
C LYS A 180 10.68 3.66 -13.63
N LEU A 181 9.92 4.38 -14.45
CA LEU A 181 8.75 3.82 -15.14
C LEU A 181 9.19 2.76 -16.16
N GLN A 182 10.24 3.03 -16.93
CA GLN A 182 10.75 2.07 -17.92
C GLN A 182 11.36 0.84 -17.23
N GLU A 183 12.10 1.04 -16.13
CA GLU A 183 12.62 -0.07 -15.32
C GLU A 183 11.47 -0.94 -14.80
N LEU A 184 10.44 -0.34 -14.21
CA LEU A 184 9.27 -1.08 -13.72
C LEU A 184 8.54 -1.80 -14.85
N LYS A 185 8.34 -1.15 -16.00
CA LYS A 185 7.76 -1.77 -17.18
C LYS A 185 8.55 -3.01 -17.60
N ASN A 186 9.87 -2.92 -17.67
CA ASN A 186 10.72 -4.06 -18.02
C ASN A 186 10.57 -5.22 -17.03
N ARG A 187 10.51 -4.95 -15.73
CA ARG A 187 10.30 -5.95 -14.67
C ARG A 187 8.94 -6.64 -14.77
N LEU A 188 7.90 -5.93 -15.20
CA LEU A 188 6.53 -6.45 -15.30
C LEU A 188 6.22 -7.09 -16.66
N SER A 189 7.07 -6.92 -17.67
CA SER A 189 6.80 -7.33 -19.05
C SER A 189 6.45 -8.82 -19.17
N SER A 190 7.12 -9.70 -18.42
CA SER A 190 6.89 -11.16 -18.47
C SER A 190 5.47 -11.56 -18.06
N PHE A 191 4.77 -10.80 -17.25
CA PHE A 191 3.38 -11.10 -16.87
C PHE A 191 2.37 -10.85 -18.00
N PHE A 192 2.74 -10.06 -19.01
CA PHE A 192 1.88 -9.67 -20.14
C PHE A 192 2.25 -10.36 -21.45
N ILE A 193 3.28 -11.22 -21.46
CA ILE A 193 3.60 -12.09 -22.59
C ILE A 193 2.57 -13.22 -22.63
N ASP A 194 1.84 -13.31 -23.74
CA ASP A 194 0.92 -14.42 -23.99
C ASP A 194 1.53 -15.27 -25.11
N GLU A 195 1.92 -16.50 -24.81
CA GLU A 195 2.54 -17.42 -25.77
C GLU A 195 1.61 -17.78 -26.96
N HIS A 196 0.32 -17.50 -26.80
CA HIS A 196 -0.71 -17.79 -27.81
C HIS A 196 -1.19 -16.55 -28.58
N ARG A 197 -0.71 -15.35 -28.25
CA ARG A 197 -1.04 -14.11 -28.98
C ARG A 197 0.19 -13.62 -29.72
N LEU A 198 0.01 -13.38 -31.04
CA LEU A 198 1.03 -12.75 -31.91
C LEU A 198 1.28 -11.28 -31.55
N GLU A 199 0.42 -10.67 -30.75
CA GLU A 199 0.53 -9.31 -30.26
C GLU A 199 1.38 -9.31 -28.97
N GLY A 200 2.50 -8.61 -29.01
CA GLY A 200 3.49 -8.58 -27.93
C GLY A 200 3.00 -7.85 -26.68
N ALA A 201 3.74 -8.04 -25.58
CA ALA A 201 3.51 -7.36 -24.30
C ALA A 201 3.38 -5.82 -24.38
N SER A 202 3.81 -5.22 -25.49
CA SER A 202 3.80 -3.77 -25.71
C SER A 202 2.43 -3.13 -25.67
N ASP A 203 1.37 -3.84 -26.05
CA ASP A 203 0.04 -3.26 -26.16
C ASP A 203 -0.77 -3.34 -24.83
N ARG A 204 -0.39 -4.25 -23.96
CA ARG A 204 -1.03 -4.46 -22.65
C ARG A 204 -0.31 -3.79 -21.49
N LEU A 205 0.94 -3.38 -21.67
CA LEU A 205 1.75 -2.73 -20.64
C LEU A 205 2.39 -1.45 -21.19
N ALA A 206 1.93 -0.32 -20.70
CA ALA A 206 2.44 1.00 -21.04
C ALA A 206 3.07 1.72 -19.85
N ALA A 207 3.97 2.67 -20.11
CA ALA A 207 4.57 3.53 -19.10
C ALA A 207 4.64 4.96 -19.64
N HIS A 208 4.05 5.91 -18.92
CA HIS A 208 3.96 7.30 -19.36
C HIS A 208 4.24 8.26 -18.20
N GLN A 209 4.97 9.31 -18.48
CA GLN A 209 5.06 10.43 -17.54
C GLN A 209 3.68 11.11 -17.42
N ASN A 210 3.37 11.56 -16.21
CA ASN A 210 2.15 12.33 -15.93
C ASN A 210 2.06 13.56 -16.85
N ASN A 211 0.84 13.96 -17.18
CA ASN A 211 0.54 15.17 -17.98
C ASN A 211 1.11 15.16 -19.40
N THR A 212 1.36 13.99 -19.97
CA THR A 212 1.70 13.85 -21.40
C THR A 212 0.47 13.49 -22.22
N PRO A 213 0.43 13.77 -23.54
CA PRO A 213 -0.71 13.37 -24.38
C PRO A 213 -0.99 11.85 -24.33
N ARG A 214 0.06 11.02 -24.25
CA ARG A 214 -0.08 9.56 -24.14
C ARG A 214 -0.67 9.13 -22.80
N PHE A 215 -0.28 9.81 -21.72
CA PHE A 215 -0.88 9.61 -20.40
C PHE A 215 -2.37 9.98 -20.43
N ASN A 216 -2.72 11.13 -20.99
CA ASN A 216 -4.11 11.58 -21.07
C ASN A 216 -4.98 10.58 -21.83
N ALA A 217 -4.53 10.13 -23.00
CA ALA A 217 -5.24 9.12 -23.80
C ALA A 217 -5.39 7.77 -23.04
N ALA A 218 -4.38 7.38 -22.27
CA ALA A 218 -4.44 6.16 -21.47
C ALA A 218 -5.40 6.28 -20.29
N VAL A 219 -5.54 7.48 -19.70
CA VAL A 219 -6.53 7.75 -18.65
C VAL A 219 -7.96 7.71 -19.22
N GLU A 220 -8.18 8.36 -20.37
CA GLU A 220 -9.50 8.37 -21.03
C GLU A 220 -9.99 6.97 -21.43
N ASP A 221 -9.08 6.06 -21.80
CA ASP A 221 -9.39 4.67 -22.20
C ASP A 221 -9.38 3.67 -21.02
N ALA A 222 -9.04 4.12 -19.82
CA ALA A 222 -9.01 3.24 -18.65
C ALA A 222 -10.42 2.93 -18.13
N ASP A 223 -10.60 1.72 -17.60
CA ASP A 223 -11.79 1.37 -16.81
C ASP A 223 -11.59 1.77 -15.34
N LEU A 224 -10.37 1.57 -14.82
CA LEU A 224 -10.00 1.87 -13.43
C LEU A 224 -8.83 2.84 -13.37
N ILE A 225 -9.04 3.97 -12.72
CA ILE A 225 -7.99 4.97 -12.40
C ILE A 225 -7.64 4.84 -10.93
N VAL A 226 -6.37 4.57 -10.61
CA VAL A 226 -5.88 4.40 -9.24
C VAL A 226 -4.92 5.52 -8.88
N ASN A 227 -5.24 6.31 -7.86
CA ASN A 227 -4.30 7.28 -7.28
C ASN A 227 -3.50 6.65 -6.14
N ALA A 228 -2.26 6.27 -6.41
CA ALA A 228 -1.28 5.83 -5.41
C ALA A 228 -0.18 6.88 -5.18
N THR A 229 -0.45 8.13 -5.51
CA THR A 229 0.45 9.27 -5.24
C THR A 229 0.22 9.84 -3.84
N SER A 230 1.04 10.81 -3.46
CA SER A 230 0.82 11.63 -2.25
C SER A 230 -0.12 12.82 -2.49
N LEU A 231 -0.62 13.02 -3.72
CA LEU A 231 -1.58 14.09 -4.01
C LEU A 231 -2.91 13.77 -3.34
N GLY A 232 -3.53 14.80 -2.75
CA GLY A 232 -4.73 14.66 -1.94
C GLY A 232 -4.47 14.59 -0.43
N LEU A 233 -3.20 14.46 0.03
CA LEU A 233 -2.85 14.54 1.44
C LEU A 233 -3.10 15.93 2.03
N LYS A 234 -2.92 16.98 1.23
CA LYS A 234 -3.16 18.36 1.61
C LYS A 234 -4.35 18.91 0.83
N PRO A 235 -5.20 19.74 1.46
CA PRO A 235 -6.33 20.36 0.77
C PRO A 235 -5.94 21.23 -0.44
N THR A 236 -4.68 21.65 -0.51
CA THR A 236 -4.12 22.48 -1.59
C THR A 236 -3.45 21.66 -2.69
N ASP A 237 -3.40 20.33 -2.56
CA ASP A 237 -2.80 19.51 -3.59
C ASP A 237 -3.65 19.57 -4.87
N PRO A 238 -3.02 19.61 -6.05
CA PRO A 238 -3.75 19.56 -7.31
C PRO A 238 -4.31 18.16 -7.54
N SER A 239 -5.37 18.07 -8.33
CA SER A 239 -5.87 16.79 -8.83
C SER A 239 -4.77 16.04 -9.61
N PRO A 240 -4.59 14.72 -9.35
CA PRO A 240 -3.59 13.92 -10.07
C PRO A 240 -3.94 13.69 -11.55
N VAL A 241 -5.20 13.91 -11.90
CA VAL A 241 -5.74 13.77 -13.27
C VAL A 241 -6.56 15.02 -13.60
N PRO A 242 -6.38 15.62 -14.80
CA PRO A 242 -7.25 16.70 -15.26
C PRO A 242 -8.72 16.27 -15.23
N PRO A 243 -9.64 17.02 -14.60
CA PRO A 243 -11.05 16.62 -14.49
C PRO A 243 -11.74 16.36 -15.84
N ALA A 244 -11.29 17.01 -16.90
CA ALA A 244 -11.81 16.84 -18.26
C ALA A 244 -11.57 15.43 -18.86
N LEU A 245 -10.63 14.67 -18.29
CA LEU A 245 -10.35 13.28 -18.70
C LEU A 245 -11.22 12.27 -17.96
N LEU A 246 -11.95 12.70 -16.94
CA LEU A 246 -12.82 11.83 -16.14
C LEU A 246 -14.23 11.78 -16.76
N SER A 247 -14.89 10.63 -16.64
CA SER A 247 -16.24 10.43 -17.16
C SER A 247 -16.99 9.33 -16.40
N ALA A 248 -18.28 9.15 -16.71
CA ALA A 248 -19.16 8.23 -16.01
C ALA A 248 -18.81 6.73 -16.18
N HIS A 249 -17.98 6.36 -17.16
CA HIS A 249 -17.54 4.97 -17.30
C HIS A 249 -16.38 4.59 -16.36
N HIS A 250 -15.68 5.59 -15.82
CA HIS A 250 -14.52 5.33 -14.96
C HIS A 250 -14.93 4.82 -13.57
N LEU A 251 -14.14 3.85 -13.10
CA LEU A 251 -13.99 3.52 -11.70
C LEU A 251 -12.75 4.28 -11.18
N VAL A 252 -12.89 4.98 -10.07
CA VAL A 252 -11.78 5.74 -9.47
C VAL A 252 -11.52 5.22 -8.07
N TYR A 253 -10.31 4.76 -7.83
CA TYR A 253 -9.86 4.30 -6.53
C TYR A 253 -8.71 5.17 -6.03
N ASP A 254 -8.94 5.90 -4.95
CA ASP A 254 -7.92 6.75 -4.33
C ASP A 254 -7.37 6.10 -3.06
N LEU A 255 -6.06 6.01 -2.92
CA LEU A 255 -5.44 5.47 -1.70
C LEU A 255 -5.58 6.40 -0.49
N GLN A 256 -5.98 7.66 -0.69
CA GLN A 256 -6.31 8.54 0.43
C GLN A 256 -7.53 7.99 1.18
N THR A 257 -7.50 8.09 2.52
CA THR A 257 -8.57 7.55 3.39
C THR A 257 -9.57 8.61 3.85
N HIS A 258 -9.63 9.72 3.16
CA HIS A 258 -10.56 10.84 3.36
C HIS A 258 -10.96 11.39 1.99
N ASP A 259 -12.05 12.09 1.94
CA ASP A 259 -12.48 12.75 0.70
C ASP A 259 -11.56 13.94 0.39
N ASP A 260 -11.13 14.03 -0.85
CA ASP A 260 -10.28 15.08 -1.38
C ASP A 260 -10.85 15.69 -2.67
N ALA A 261 -10.15 16.67 -3.24
CA ALA A 261 -10.58 17.36 -4.45
C ALA A 261 -10.71 16.40 -5.65
N PHE A 262 -9.76 15.47 -5.80
CA PHE A 262 -9.79 14.51 -6.91
C PHE A 262 -11.03 13.61 -6.87
N GLN A 263 -11.35 13.08 -5.69
CA GLN A 263 -12.53 12.25 -5.50
C GLN A 263 -13.83 13.02 -5.76
N MET A 264 -13.91 14.28 -5.30
CA MET A 264 -15.07 15.14 -5.54
C MET A 264 -15.23 15.47 -7.03
N GLU A 265 -14.14 15.81 -7.71
CA GLU A 265 -14.14 16.07 -9.16
C GLU A 265 -14.57 14.83 -9.96
N ALA A 266 -14.05 13.65 -9.61
CA ALA A 266 -14.41 12.41 -10.25
C ALA A 266 -15.90 12.09 -10.09
N ARG A 267 -16.47 12.26 -8.89
CA ARG A 267 -17.92 12.11 -8.67
C ARG A 267 -18.74 13.13 -9.47
N PHE A 268 -18.26 14.37 -9.58
CA PHE A 268 -18.93 15.40 -10.37
C PHE A 268 -18.98 15.05 -11.87
N GLN A 269 -17.94 14.37 -12.38
CA GLN A 269 -17.90 13.84 -13.76
C GLN A 269 -18.71 12.54 -13.94
N GLY A 270 -19.37 12.06 -12.88
CA GLY A 270 -20.21 10.86 -12.91
C GLY A 270 -19.48 9.54 -12.68
N ALA A 271 -18.18 9.55 -12.39
CA ALA A 271 -17.41 8.35 -12.08
C ALA A 271 -17.87 7.67 -10.78
N ARG A 272 -17.72 6.35 -10.71
CA ARG A 272 -17.88 5.60 -9.47
C ARG A 272 -16.57 5.70 -8.68
N VAL A 273 -16.63 6.23 -7.45
CA VAL A 273 -15.44 6.57 -6.66
C VAL A 273 -15.44 5.84 -5.32
N SER A 274 -14.31 5.23 -4.98
CA SER A 274 -14.02 4.74 -3.62
C SER A 274 -12.65 5.24 -3.14
N ASN A 275 -12.47 5.26 -1.82
CA ASN A 275 -11.25 5.71 -1.18
C ASN A 275 -10.48 4.52 -0.54
N GLY A 276 -9.29 4.81 0.02
CA GLY A 276 -8.38 3.82 0.56
C GLY A 276 -8.81 3.12 1.86
N LEU A 277 -10.00 3.40 2.41
CA LEU A 277 -10.44 2.78 3.67
C LEU A 277 -10.67 1.28 3.54
N SER A 278 -11.31 0.83 2.45
CA SER A 278 -11.52 -0.60 2.22
C SER A 278 -10.20 -1.36 2.06
N MET A 279 -9.23 -0.81 1.31
CA MET A 279 -7.90 -1.40 1.22
C MET A 279 -7.20 -1.42 2.58
N LEU A 280 -7.33 -0.36 3.39
CA LEU A 280 -6.76 -0.33 4.75
C LEU A 280 -7.32 -1.46 5.60
N VAL A 281 -8.62 -1.74 5.51
CA VAL A 281 -9.26 -2.87 6.24
C VAL A 281 -8.74 -4.21 5.73
N HIS A 282 -8.65 -4.40 4.41
CA HIS A 282 -8.28 -5.69 3.83
C HIS A 282 -6.79 -6.02 3.90
N GLN A 283 -5.92 -5.03 4.10
CA GLN A 283 -4.49 -5.26 4.32
C GLN A 283 -4.14 -5.52 5.80
N GLY A 284 -5.04 -5.21 6.73
CA GLY A 284 -4.86 -5.38 8.17
C GLY A 284 -5.37 -6.71 8.64
#